data_8fb211ee20af0ca1b5bfb29142fccda2
#
_entry.id   8fb211ee20af0ca1b5bfb29142fccda2
#
_cell.length_a   1.000
_cell.length_b   1.000
_cell.length_c   1.000
_cell.angle_alpha   90.00
_cell.angle_beta   90.00
_cell.angle_gamma   90.00
#
_symmetry.space_group_name_H-M   'P 1'
#
loop_
_entity.id
_entity.type
_entity.pdbx_description
1 polymer ?
#
loop_
_entity_poly.entity_id
_entity_poly.type
_entity_poly.pdbx_seq_one_letter_code
_entity_poly.pdbx_strand_id
1 'polypeptide(L)'
;MLRKIALGLSVLVLALFIAGIAGYVITGPQAPAADSLSAQWLKPGPYMTASSDKVFVDSSRGTAANRDYSGAADRTLATTLWYPLDTEESHPLVIHSHGFTSARNDLSYVAELLASHGYVVAAADYPLTHGGAPGKPNAVDVVNQPADVSFLIDSVSALSGPEKPFSGSIDASRIGLMGYSLGGLTTELATYHPTLRDPRVAAAASIAGPTAGFTADFFKTSDIPFLMIAGSLDYLINFEANAATIPNLVENGALVTIAGGTHLGFAGVADPMFRFMRHPDSLGCAAVLA
;
A
#
# COMPACT_ATOMS: atom_id res chain seq x y z
N MET A 1 -26.99 -10.94 50.60
CA MET A 1 -26.54 -9.64 50.07
C MET A 1 -25.49 -9.82 48.97
N LEU A 2 -24.37 -10.52 49.19
CA LEU A 2 -23.31 -10.76 48.19
C LEU A 2 -23.81 -11.37 46.86
N ARG A 3 -24.72 -12.36 46.86
CA ARG A 3 -25.26 -12.97 45.63
C ARG A 3 -26.06 -11.97 44.79
N LYS A 4 -26.80 -11.04 45.41
CA LYS A 4 -27.54 -9.99 44.64
C LYS A 4 -26.61 -8.95 44.07
N ILE A 5 -25.52 -8.62 44.75
CA ILE A 5 -24.48 -7.69 44.26
C ILE A 5 -23.74 -8.33 43.08
N ALA A 6 -23.34 -9.61 43.21
CA ALA A 6 -22.66 -10.35 42.15
C ALA A 6 -23.55 -10.46 40.88
N LEU A 7 -24.85 -10.77 41.06
CA LEU A 7 -25.79 -10.84 39.96
C LEU A 7 -25.97 -9.46 39.27
N GLY A 8 -26.10 -8.39 40.06
CA GLY A 8 -26.18 -7.02 39.53
C GLY A 8 -24.94 -6.61 38.74
N LEU A 9 -23.75 -6.97 39.23
CA LEU A 9 -22.49 -6.71 38.53
C LEU A 9 -22.39 -7.48 37.21
N SER A 10 -22.78 -8.75 37.21
CA SER A 10 -22.78 -9.59 35.99
C SER A 10 -23.75 -9.04 34.93
N VAL A 11 -24.94 -8.57 35.33
CA VAL A 11 -25.91 -7.96 34.41
C VAL A 11 -25.36 -6.65 33.84
N LEU A 12 -24.72 -5.83 34.66
CA LEU A 12 -24.10 -4.57 34.20
C LEU A 12 -22.96 -4.84 33.18
N VAL A 13 -22.07 -5.79 33.49
CA VAL A 13 -20.99 -6.17 32.56
C VAL A 13 -21.54 -6.68 31.23
N LEU A 14 -22.57 -7.54 31.28
CA LEU A 14 -23.22 -8.03 30.07
C LEU A 14 -23.87 -6.89 29.27
N ALA A 15 -24.56 -5.96 29.92
CA ALA A 15 -25.18 -4.82 29.26
C ALA A 15 -24.13 -3.91 28.60
N LEU A 16 -23.01 -3.65 29.27
CA LEU A 16 -21.88 -2.88 28.71
C LEU A 16 -21.24 -3.60 27.52
N PHE A 17 -21.09 -4.92 27.60
CA PHE A 17 -20.59 -5.72 26.50
C PHE A 17 -21.50 -5.69 25.26
N ILE A 18 -22.82 -5.86 25.48
CA ILE A 18 -23.84 -5.76 24.41
C ILE A 18 -23.85 -4.34 23.81
N ALA A 19 -23.79 -3.30 24.63
CA ALA A 19 -23.72 -1.92 24.16
C ALA A 19 -22.44 -1.66 23.37
N GLY A 20 -21.32 -2.22 23.79
CA GLY A 20 -20.03 -2.18 23.06
C GLY A 20 -20.12 -2.84 21.69
N ILE A 21 -20.70 -4.05 21.61
CA ILE A 21 -20.92 -4.76 20.35
C ILE A 21 -21.87 -3.98 19.45
N ALA A 22 -22.98 -3.49 19.99
CA ALA A 22 -23.95 -2.70 19.23
C ALA A 22 -23.33 -1.42 18.68
N GLY A 23 -22.54 -0.71 19.51
CA GLY A 23 -21.78 0.46 19.11
C GLY A 23 -20.79 0.13 17.99
N TYR A 24 -20.06 -0.98 18.13
CA TYR A 24 -19.10 -1.46 17.13
C TYR A 24 -19.78 -1.75 15.78
N VAL A 25 -20.93 -2.42 15.80
CA VAL A 25 -21.69 -2.75 14.57
C VAL A 25 -22.28 -1.49 13.92
N ILE A 26 -22.89 -0.61 14.72
CA ILE A 26 -23.54 0.61 14.23
C ILE A 26 -22.55 1.61 13.62
N THR A 27 -21.36 1.72 14.22
CA THR A 27 -20.29 2.63 13.73
C THR A 27 -19.38 1.98 12.68
N GLY A 28 -19.64 0.73 12.32
CA GLY A 28 -18.87 -0.02 11.32
C GLY A 28 -18.99 0.57 9.91
N PRO A 29 -18.06 0.18 9.02
CA PRO A 29 -18.15 0.54 7.63
C PRO A 29 -19.52 0.13 7.06
N GLN A 30 -20.15 1.04 6.35
CA GLN A 30 -21.40 0.73 5.66
C GLN A 30 -21.08 0.17 4.28
N ALA A 31 -21.66 -0.98 3.94
CA ALA A 31 -21.55 -1.49 2.59
C ALA A 31 -22.14 -0.47 1.59
N PRO A 32 -21.51 -0.26 0.44
CA PRO A 32 -22.09 0.57 -0.60
C PRO A 32 -23.43 -0.02 -1.08
N ALA A 33 -24.32 0.83 -1.62
CA ALA A 33 -25.58 0.37 -2.17
C ALA A 33 -25.34 -0.76 -3.19
N ALA A 34 -26.12 -1.83 -3.13
CA ALA A 34 -25.87 -3.07 -3.88
C ALA A 34 -25.85 -2.90 -5.41
N ASP A 35 -26.53 -1.87 -5.90
CA ASP A 35 -26.60 -1.46 -7.31
C ASP A 35 -25.55 -0.43 -7.73
N SER A 36 -24.73 0.04 -6.79
CA SER A 36 -23.68 1.03 -7.06
C SER A 36 -22.49 0.42 -7.82
N LEU A 37 -21.78 1.26 -8.58
CA LEU A 37 -20.50 0.88 -9.20
C LEU A 37 -19.48 0.43 -8.15
N SER A 38 -19.43 1.10 -7.01
CA SER A 38 -18.54 0.73 -5.90
C SER A 38 -18.81 -0.70 -5.41
N ALA A 39 -20.09 -1.10 -5.27
CA ALA A 39 -20.44 -2.46 -4.88
C ALA A 39 -20.04 -3.50 -5.94
N GLN A 40 -20.08 -3.13 -7.21
CA GLN A 40 -19.64 -4.01 -8.31
C GLN A 40 -18.13 -4.22 -8.30
N TRP A 41 -17.35 -3.17 -8.07
CA TRP A 41 -15.89 -3.20 -8.06
C TRP A 41 -15.30 -3.85 -6.82
N LEU A 42 -16.04 -3.87 -5.71
CA LEU A 42 -15.63 -4.56 -4.48
C LEU A 42 -15.88 -6.08 -4.52
N LYS A 43 -16.55 -6.59 -5.57
CA LYS A 43 -16.72 -8.03 -5.73
C LYS A 43 -15.39 -8.68 -6.06
N PRO A 44 -15.07 -9.81 -5.43
CA PRO A 44 -13.94 -10.61 -5.86
C PRO A 44 -14.06 -10.97 -7.36
N GLY A 45 -12.93 -11.06 -8.04
CA GLY A 45 -12.85 -11.53 -9.40
C GLY A 45 -13.13 -13.05 -9.51
N PRO A 46 -13.01 -13.61 -10.71
CA PRO A 46 -13.36 -15.01 -10.97
C PRO A 46 -12.32 -16.01 -10.43
N TYR A 47 -11.11 -15.57 -10.05
CA TYR A 47 -10.05 -16.47 -9.65
C TYR A 47 -9.98 -16.63 -8.11
N MET A 48 -9.75 -17.88 -7.68
CA MET A 48 -9.23 -18.12 -6.32
C MET A 48 -7.80 -17.57 -6.23
N THR A 49 -7.40 -17.13 -5.05
CA THR A 49 -6.10 -16.49 -4.84
C THR A 49 -5.27 -17.24 -3.81
N ALA A 50 -3.96 -17.10 -3.94
CA ALA A 50 -3.01 -17.48 -2.90
C ALA A 50 -1.94 -16.41 -2.72
N SER A 51 -1.19 -16.53 -1.65
CA SER A 51 0.01 -15.72 -1.42
C SER A 51 1.19 -16.58 -1.00
N SER A 52 2.40 -16.11 -1.28
CA SER A 52 3.63 -16.75 -0.84
C SER A 52 4.72 -15.71 -0.58
N ASP A 53 5.55 -15.99 0.41
CA ASP A 53 6.70 -15.16 0.72
C ASP A 53 7.95 -15.64 -0.04
N LYS A 54 8.72 -14.67 -0.51
CA LYS A 54 10.03 -14.87 -1.13
C LYS A 54 11.02 -13.83 -0.63
N VAL A 55 12.30 -14.12 -0.75
CA VAL A 55 13.36 -13.16 -0.48
C VAL A 55 14.15 -12.97 -1.78
N PHE A 56 14.17 -11.75 -2.29
CA PHE A 56 15.01 -11.37 -3.42
C PHE A 56 16.22 -10.58 -2.90
N VAL A 57 17.38 -10.83 -3.46
CA VAL A 57 18.64 -10.18 -3.05
C VAL A 57 19.28 -9.53 -4.27
N ASP A 58 19.33 -8.20 -4.26
CA ASP A 58 20.06 -7.43 -5.26
C ASP A 58 21.51 -7.25 -4.79
N SER A 59 22.38 -8.09 -5.31
CA SER A 59 23.83 -8.05 -5.01
C SER A 59 24.60 -6.97 -5.79
N SER A 60 23.94 -6.26 -6.69
CA SER A 60 24.55 -5.17 -7.46
C SER A 60 24.56 -3.83 -6.71
N ARG A 61 23.73 -3.68 -5.68
CA ARG A 61 23.58 -2.46 -4.89
C ARG A 61 23.61 -2.77 -3.40
N GLY A 62 24.36 -1.97 -2.64
CA GLY A 62 24.40 -2.10 -1.18
C GLY A 62 23.24 -1.42 -0.47
N THR A 63 23.05 -1.78 0.79
CA THR A 63 22.22 -1.05 1.76
C THR A 63 23.11 -0.11 2.56
N ALA A 64 22.80 1.17 2.60
CA ALA A 64 23.59 2.18 3.30
C ALA A 64 23.62 1.94 4.83
N ALA A 65 24.67 2.42 5.47
CA ALA A 65 24.71 2.51 6.93
C ALA A 65 23.58 3.41 7.45
N ASN A 66 23.01 3.04 8.60
CA ASN A 66 21.91 3.76 9.21
C ASN A 66 22.01 3.70 10.74
N ARG A 67 22.34 4.81 11.37
CA ARG A 67 22.60 4.90 12.83
C ARG A 67 23.63 3.83 13.28
N ASP A 68 23.21 2.86 14.10
CA ASP A 68 24.04 1.76 14.62
C ASP A 68 24.16 0.57 13.65
N TYR A 69 23.44 0.59 12.54
CA TYR A 69 23.56 -0.40 11.47
C TYR A 69 24.68 -0.01 10.49
N SER A 70 25.65 -0.91 10.29
CA SER A 70 26.83 -0.64 9.44
C SER A 70 26.54 -0.70 7.93
N GLY A 71 25.31 -1.05 7.53
CA GLY A 71 24.96 -1.32 6.13
C GLY A 71 25.20 -2.77 5.72
N ALA A 72 24.89 -3.08 4.47
CA ALA A 72 25.13 -4.39 3.85
C ALA A 72 25.67 -4.22 2.43
N ALA A 73 26.35 -5.28 1.93
CA ALA A 73 26.87 -5.28 0.56
C ALA A 73 25.78 -5.46 -0.51
N ASP A 74 24.59 -5.84 -0.10
CA ASP A 74 23.43 -6.08 -0.95
C ASP A 74 22.16 -5.34 -0.44
N ARG A 75 21.09 -5.41 -1.24
CA ARG A 75 19.73 -4.99 -0.84
C ARG A 75 18.84 -6.21 -0.81
N THR A 76 18.47 -6.63 0.38
CA THR A 76 17.60 -7.77 0.62
C THR A 76 16.14 -7.29 0.71
N LEU A 77 15.28 -7.86 -0.13
CA LEU A 77 13.86 -7.51 -0.27
C LEU A 77 12.99 -8.71 0.11
N ALA A 78 12.56 -8.77 1.37
CA ALA A 78 11.55 -9.73 1.82
C ALA A 78 10.21 -9.37 1.17
N THR A 79 9.71 -10.24 0.30
CA THR A 79 8.61 -9.94 -0.62
C THR A 79 7.47 -10.92 -0.43
N THR A 80 6.22 -10.43 -0.41
CA THR A 80 5.02 -11.25 -0.54
C THR A 80 4.47 -11.11 -1.95
N LEU A 81 4.13 -12.24 -2.55
CA LEU A 81 3.45 -12.33 -3.85
C LEU A 81 2.01 -12.77 -3.61
N TRP A 82 1.03 -12.06 -4.20
CA TRP A 82 -0.37 -12.49 -4.31
C TRP A 82 -0.65 -12.80 -5.77
N TYR A 83 -1.35 -13.88 -6.05
CA TYR A 83 -1.54 -14.36 -7.42
C TYR A 83 -2.82 -15.19 -7.57
N PRO A 84 -3.38 -15.25 -8.79
CA PRO A 84 -4.50 -16.14 -9.11
C PRO A 84 -4.05 -17.59 -9.15
N LEU A 85 -4.96 -18.49 -8.77
CA LEU A 85 -4.80 -19.93 -8.92
C LEU A 85 -5.52 -20.45 -10.18
N ASP A 86 -5.12 -21.63 -10.62
CA ASP A 86 -5.80 -22.42 -11.67
C ASP A 86 -5.99 -21.68 -13.01
N THR A 87 -5.00 -20.88 -13.40
CA THR A 87 -4.99 -20.17 -14.68
C THR A 87 -3.58 -20.17 -15.30
N GLU A 88 -3.49 -20.45 -16.61
CA GLU A 88 -2.25 -20.44 -17.40
C GLU A 88 -2.10 -19.16 -18.23
N GLU A 89 -2.90 -18.14 -17.94
CA GLU A 89 -2.88 -16.89 -18.68
C GLU A 89 -1.60 -16.07 -18.41
N SER A 90 -1.39 -15.04 -19.20
CA SER A 90 -0.36 -14.04 -18.99
C SER A 90 -0.91 -12.94 -18.08
N HIS A 91 -0.30 -12.75 -16.92
CA HIS A 91 -0.78 -11.87 -15.84
C HIS A 91 -0.14 -10.49 -15.90
N PRO A 92 -0.92 -9.41 -15.73
CA PRO A 92 -0.33 -8.11 -15.39
C PRO A 92 0.35 -8.20 -14.03
N LEU A 93 1.49 -7.50 -13.88
CA LEU A 93 2.22 -7.39 -12.62
C LEU A 93 1.99 -6.02 -11.99
N VAL A 94 1.67 -5.99 -10.71
CA VAL A 94 1.63 -4.76 -9.91
C VAL A 94 2.70 -4.84 -8.82
N ILE A 95 3.59 -3.84 -8.76
CA ILE A 95 4.50 -3.66 -7.63
C ILE A 95 3.86 -2.69 -6.66
N HIS A 96 3.65 -3.13 -5.41
CA HIS A 96 3.18 -2.30 -4.32
C HIS A 96 4.32 -1.85 -3.42
N SER A 97 4.37 -0.54 -3.15
CA SER A 97 5.33 0.11 -2.25
C SER A 97 4.63 0.57 -0.98
N HIS A 98 5.10 0.10 0.17
CA HIS A 98 4.51 0.40 1.49
C HIS A 98 4.83 1.82 1.98
N GLY A 99 4.05 2.30 2.95
CA GLY A 99 4.27 3.57 3.64
C GLY A 99 5.50 3.56 4.56
N PHE A 100 5.96 4.75 4.97
CA PHE A 100 7.06 4.88 5.94
C PHE A 100 6.69 4.20 7.27
N THR A 101 7.62 3.43 7.83
CA THR A 101 7.42 2.61 9.03
C THR A 101 6.36 1.50 8.91
N SER A 102 5.85 1.26 7.71
CA SER A 102 4.90 0.20 7.41
C SER A 102 5.62 -1.10 7.01
N ALA A 103 4.93 -1.97 6.28
CA ALA A 103 5.48 -3.24 5.82
C ALA A 103 4.77 -3.66 4.51
N ARG A 104 5.34 -4.65 3.81
CA ARG A 104 4.86 -5.19 2.53
C ARG A 104 3.38 -5.62 2.49
N ASN A 105 2.78 -5.86 3.65
CA ASN A 105 1.39 -6.33 3.76
C ASN A 105 0.39 -5.24 4.21
N ASP A 106 0.76 -3.97 4.19
CA ASP A 106 -0.09 -2.86 4.65
C ASP A 106 -1.38 -2.69 3.85
N LEU A 107 -1.37 -3.03 2.56
CA LEU A 107 -2.53 -3.04 1.67
C LEU A 107 -2.85 -4.46 1.12
N SER A 108 -2.66 -5.51 1.91
CA SER A 108 -2.92 -6.90 1.49
C SER A 108 -4.33 -7.10 0.95
N TYR A 109 -5.33 -6.41 1.50
CA TYR A 109 -6.73 -6.46 1.03
C TYR A 109 -6.90 -5.98 -0.42
N VAL A 110 -6.10 -4.99 -0.86
CA VAL A 110 -6.07 -4.54 -2.27
C VAL A 110 -5.36 -5.57 -3.13
N ALA A 111 -4.22 -6.10 -2.64
CA ALA A 111 -3.45 -7.09 -3.37
C ALA A 111 -4.25 -8.39 -3.61
N GLU A 112 -4.99 -8.86 -2.62
CA GLU A 112 -5.90 -10.01 -2.74
C GLU A 112 -7.02 -9.77 -3.75
N LEU A 113 -7.64 -8.57 -3.71
CA LEU A 113 -8.67 -8.20 -4.68
C LEU A 113 -8.11 -8.17 -6.12
N LEU A 114 -6.95 -7.55 -6.33
CA LEU A 114 -6.30 -7.52 -7.64
C LEU A 114 -5.95 -8.93 -8.11
N ALA A 115 -5.40 -9.78 -7.24
CA ALA A 115 -5.11 -11.17 -7.59
C ALA A 115 -6.36 -11.95 -7.99
N SER A 116 -7.50 -11.72 -7.33
CA SER A 116 -8.78 -12.34 -7.73
C SER A 116 -9.27 -11.93 -9.13
N HIS A 117 -8.76 -10.80 -9.63
CA HIS A 117 -9.01 -10.30 -11.00
C HIS A 117 -7.89 -10.68 -12.00
N GLY A 118 -6.97 -11.58 -11.63
CA GLY A 118 -5.97 -12.12 -12.54
C GLY A 118 -4.61 -11.40 -12.51
N TYR A 119 -4.39 -10.46 -11.60
CA TYR A 119 -3.10 -9.79 -11.41
C TYR A 119 -2.15 -10.62 -10.55
N VAL A 120 -0.86 -10.54 -10.83
CA VAL A 120 0.18 -10.88 -9.85
C VAL A 120 0.58 -9.58 -9.16
N VAL A 121 0.57 -9.57 -7.83
CA VAL A 121 0.96 -8.41 -7.04
C VAL A 121 2.18 -8.78 -6.21
N ALA A 122 3.23 -7.95 -6.24
CA ALA A 122 4.43 -8.11 -5.44
C ALA A 122 4.63 -6.89 -4.54
N ALA A 123 4.84 -7.12 -3.26
CA ALA A 123 5.19 -6.07 -2.31
C ALA A 123 6.38 -6.50 -1.45
N ALA A 124 7.36 -5.62 -1.30
CA ALA A 124 8.56 -5.89 -0.52
C ALA A 124 8.69 -4.97 0.69
N ASP A 125 9.34 -5.47 1.75
CA ASP A 125 9.87 -4.62 2.80
C ASP A 125 11.15 -3.95 2.29
N TYR A 126 11.11 -2.66 2.06
CA TYR A 126 12.30 -1.91 1.63
C TYR A 126 13.30 -1.80 2.78
N PRO A 127 14.60 -2.03 2.54
CA PRO A 127 15.60 -2.30 3.59
C PRO A 127 15.67 -1.29 4.72
N LEU A 128 15.49 0.00 4.45
CA LEU A 128 15.64 1.04 5.48
C LEU A 128 14.36 1.85 5.76
N THR A 129 13.23 1.58 5.09
CA THR A 129 12.00 2.37 5.32
C THR A 129 10.88 1.60 6.01
N HIS A 130 10.94 0.26 6.06
CA HIS A 130 9.93 -0.56 6.73
C HIS A 130 10.03 -0.46 8.26
N GLY A 131 8.98 -0.82 8.99
CA GLY A 131 8.88 -0.66 10.44
C GLY A 131 9.94 -1.43 11.26
N GLY A 132 10.46 -2.54 10.73
CA GLY A 132 11.52 -3.35 11.31
C GLY A 132 12.93 -3.03 10.78
N ALA A 133 13.13 -1.91 10.08
CA ALA A 133 14.39 -1.57 9.45
C ALA A 133 15.55 -1.48 10.47
N PRO A 134 16.75 -2.03 10.14
CA PRO A 134 17.90 -1.96 11.01
C PRO A 134 18.35 -0.51 11.20
N GLY A 135 18.74 -0.15 12.43
CA GLY A 135 19.05 1.22 12.80
C GLY A 135 17.83 2.15 12.86
N LYS A 136 16.61 1.59 12.89
CA LYS A 136 15.29 2.24 12.78
C LYS A 136 14.97 2.76 11.37
N PRO A 137 13.68 2.98 11.03
CA PRO A 137 13.29 3.48 9.73
C PRO A 137 13.94 4.83 9.37
N ASN A 138 14.34 4.95 8.10
CA ASN A 138 15.00 6.11 7.51
C ASN A 138 14.35 6.46 6.17
N ALA A 139 13.53 7.51 6.14
CA ALA A 139 12.79 7.92 4.95
C ALA A 139 13.70 8.37 3.78
N VAL A 140 14.95 8.77 4.06
CA VAL A 140 15.90 9.20 3.02
C VAL A 140 16.21 8.08 2.03
N ASP A 141 16.09 6.81 2.44
CA ASP A 141 16.32 5.66 1.56
C ASP A 141 15.27 5.53 0.42
N VAL A 142 14.20 6.34 0.42
CA VAL A 142 13.20 6.39 -0.65
C VAL A 142 13.82 6.61 -2.03
N VAL A 143 14.95 7.31 -2.11
CA VAL A 143 15.66 7.55 -3.38
C VAL A 143 16.21 6.27 -4.03
N ASN A 144 16.38 5.20 -3.26
CA ASN A 144 16.85 3.89 -3.73
C ASN A 144 15.68 2.98 -4.16
N GLN A 145 14.45 3.26 -3.73
CA GLN A 145 13.29 2.40 -3.96
C GLN A 145 12.88 2.28 -5.44
N PRO A 146 13.00 3.29 -6.31
CA PRO A 146 12.75 3.09 -7.75
C PRO A 146 13.59 1.97 -8.37
N ALA A 147 14.87 1.88 -7.99
CA ALA A 147 15.74 0.79 -8.45
C ALA A 147 15.37 -0.57 -7.80
N ASP A 148 14.85 -0.57 -6.56
CA ASP A 148 14.29 -1.77 -5.93
C ASP A 148 13.04 -2.24 -6.67
N VAL A 149 12.17 -1.31 -7.10
CA VAL A 149 11.00 -1.60 -7.93
C VAL A 149 11.41 -2.25 -9.25
N SER A 150 12.38 -1.68 -9.97
CA SER A 150 12.89 -2.26 -11.22
C SER A 150 13.46 -3.65 -11.00
N PHE A 151 14.22 -3.85 -9.93
CA PHE A 151 14.77 -5.16 -9.56
C PHE A 151 13.68 -6.18 -9.23
N LEU A 152 12.60 -5.77 -8.55
CA LEU A 152 11.45 -6.64 -8.28
C LEU A 152 10.70 -7.02 -9.56
N ILE A 153 10.51 -6.09 -10.50
CA ILE A 153 9.92 -6.39 -11.81
C ILE A 153 10.73 -7.47 -12.51
N ASP A 154 12.07 -7.33 -12.55
CA ASP A 154 12.97 -8.32 -13.16
C ASP A 154 12.89 -9.66 -12.45
N SER A 155 12.99 -9.65 -11.12
CA SER A 155 13.02 -10.85 -10.30
C SER A 155 11.73 -11.67 -10.38
N VAL A 156 10.56 -11.00 -10.32
CA VAL A 156 9.26 -11.67 -10.40
C VAL A 156 9.01 -12.19 -11.81
N SER A 157 9.38 -11.43 -12.83
CA SER A 157 9.24 -11.85 -14.23
C SER A 157 10.13 -13.03 -14.59
N ALA A 158 11.28 -13.17 -13.95
CA ALA A 158 12.23 -14.27 -14.16
C ALA A 158 11.88 -15.55 -13.40
N LEU A 159 10.89 -15.55 -12.50
CA LEU A 159 10.49 -16.73 -11.73
C LEU A 159 10.09 -17.88 -12.67
N SER A 160 10.65 -19.06 -12.43
CA SER A 160 10.40 -20.28 -13.24
C SER A 160 10.51 -21.53 -12.38
N GLY A 161 10.04 -22.66 -12.93
CA GLY A 161 10.11 -23.96 -12.26
C GLY A 161 9.50 -23.97 -10.85
N PRO A 162 10.08 -24.71 -9.90
CA PRO A 162 9.55 -24.83 -8.54
C PRO A 162 9.56 -23.51 -7.74
N GLU A 163 10.37 -22.53 -8.15
CA GLU A 163 10.45 -21.22 -7.50
C GLU A 163 9.27 -20.30 -7.84
N LYS A 164 8.57 -20.59 -8.93
CA LYS A 164 7.42 -19.80 -9.37
C LYS A 164 6.15 -20.34 -8.70
N PRO A 165 5.49 -19.53 -7.85
CA PRO A 165 4.33 -20.00 -7.09
C PRO A 165 3.00 -19.93 -7.86
N PHE A 166 2.96 -19.34 -9.05
CA PHE A 166 1.77 -19.18 -9.90
C PHE A 166 2.00 -19.80 -11.26
N SER A 167 0.91 -20.20 -11.93
CA SER A 167 0.92 -20.66 -13.32
C SER A 167 0.93 -19.49 -14.31
N GLY A 168 1.06 -19.75 -15.59
CA GLY A 168 1.10 -18.72 -16.63
C GLY A 168 2.43 -17.94 -16.66
N SER A 169 2.43 -16.70 -17.09
CA SER A 169 3.61 -15.82 -17.20
C SER A 169 3.28 -14.39 -16.79
N ILE A 170 4.30 -13.58 -16.53
CA ILE A 170 4.09 -12.13 -16.41
C ILE A 170 4.05 -11.49 -17.79
N ASP A 171 3.07 -10.63 -18.02
CA ASP A 171 2.96 -9.81 -19.22
C ASP A 171 3.79 -8.53 -19.04
N ALA A 172 4.95 -8.49 -19.68
CA ALA A 172 5.87 -7.36 -19.58
C ALA A 172 5.31 -6.04 -20.17
N SER A 173 4.21 -6.09 -20.91
CA SER A 173 3.53 -4.88 -21.42
C SER A 173 2.48 -4.33 -20.45
N ARG A 174 2.19 -5.03 -19.35
CA ARG A 174 1.19 -4.66 -18.35
C ARG A 174 1.78 -4.61 -16.94
N ILE A 175 2.77 -3.72 -16.75
CA ILE A 175 3.40 -3.47 -15.44
C ILE A 175 2.74 -2.24 -14.82
N GLY A 176 2.15 -2.41 -13.64
CA GLY A 176 1.58 -1.33 -12.85
C GLY A 176 2.38 -1.08 -11.58
N LEU A 177 2.39 0.17 -11.13
CA LEU A 177 2.92 0.54 -9.81
C LEU A 177 1.79 1.04 -8.92
N MET A 178 1.85 0.69 -7.65
CA MET A 178 0.94 1.21 -6.63
C MET A 178 1.74 1.49 -5.35
N GLY A 179 1.44 2.60 -4.68
CA GLY A 179 2.14 2.89 -3.43
C GLY A 179 1.30 3.71 -2.46
N TYR A 180 1.55 3.50 -1.17
CA TYR A 180 0.87 4.20 -0.09
C TYR A 180 1.84 5.15 0.63
N SER A 181 1.43 6.41 0.87
CA SER A 181 2.22 7.39 1.62
C SER A 181 3.62 7.55 1.01
N LEU A 182 4.71 7.23 1.72
CA LEU A 182 6.07 7.21 1.18
C LEU A 182 6.20 6.30 -0.05
N GLY A 183 5.46 5.18 -0.08
CA GLY A 183 5.37 4.31 -1.26
C GLY A 183 4.70 4.98 -2.46
N GLY A 184 3.79 5.93 -2.22
CA GLY A 184 3.24 6.81 -3.25
C GLY A 184 4.34 7.66 -3.91
N LEU A 185 5.22 8.24 -3.10
CA LEU A 185 6.42 8.95 -3.61
C LEU A 185 7.32 8.00 -4.42
N THR A 186 7.55 6.78 -3.94
CA THR A 186 8.30 5.76 -4.69
C THR A 186 7.67 5.51 -6.05
N THR A 187 6.35 5.36 -6.09
CA THR A 187 5.57 5.18 -7.32
C THR A 187 5.78 6.36 -8.28
N GLU A 188 5.70 7.59 -7.80
CA GLU A 188 5.90 8.81 -8.59
C GLU A 188 7.33 8.90 -9.13
N LEU A 189 8.33 8.62 -8.29
CA LEU A 189 9.73 8.60 -8.71
C LEU A 189 10.00 7.51 -9.77
N ALA A 190 9.50 6.29 -9.55
CA ALA A 190 9.68 5.18 -10.49
C ALA A 190 8.89 5.35 -11.80
N THR A 191 7.93 6.29 -11.84
CA THR A 191 7.09 6.57 -13.01
C THR A 191 7.58 7.78 -13.79
N TYR A 192 7.97 8.87 -13.10
CA TYR A 192 8.16 10.18 -13.72
C TYR A 192 9.57 10.75 -13.56
N HIS A 193 10.41 10.24 -12.63
CA HIS A 193 11.72 10.86 -12.44
C HIS A 193 12.61 10.64 -13.69
N PRO A 194 13.28 11.68 -14.21
CA PRO A 194 14.02 11.61 -15.49
C PRO A 194 15.04 10.48 -15.60
N THR A 195 15.65 10.08 -14.48
CA THR A 195 16.72 9.06 -14.42
C THR A 195 16.39 7.84 -13.57
N LEU A 196 15.34 7.89 -12.73
CA LEU A 196 14.96 6.79 -11.84
C LEU A 196 13.74 6.01 -12.33
N ARG A 197 12.99 6.55 -13.30
CA ARG A 197 11.78 5.88 -13.81
C ARG A 197 12.12 4.57 -14.51
N ASP A 198 11.22 3.61 -14.38
CA ASP A 198 11.26 2.37 -15.16
C ASP A 198 10.35 2.53 -16.39
N PRO A 199 10.91 2.43 -17.62
CA PRO A 199 10.14 2.66 -18.85
C PRO A 199 9.12 1.55 -19.15
N ARG A 200 9.11 0.45 -18.41
CA ARG A 200 8.14 -0.64 -18.55
C ARG A 200 6.81 -0.35 -17.84
N VAL A 201 6.76 0.67 -16.99
CA VAL A 201 5.54 1.05 -16.26
C VAL A 201 4.49 1.53 -17.25
N ALA A 202 3.31 0.90 -17.20
CA ALA A 202 2.17 1.17 -18.09
C ALA A 202 1.04 1.92 -17.37
N ALA A 203 0.98 1.87 -16.04
CA ALA A 203 0.02 2.60 -15.22
C ALA A 203 0.56 2.77 -13.79
N ALA A 204 0.15 3.83 -13.10
CA ALA A 204 0.56 4.06 -11.72
C ALA A 204 -0.58 4.59 -10.85
N ALA A 205 -0.58 4.20 -9.57
CA ALA A 205 -1.52 4.67 -8.56
C ALA A 205 -0.78 5.08 -7.28
N SER A 206 -1.00 6.31 -6.82
CA SER A 206 -0.47 6.82 -5.56
C SER A 206 -1.62 6.98 -4.56
N ILE A 207 -1.50 6.34 -3.41
CA ILE A 207 -2.48 6.42 -2.32
C ILE A 207 -1.90 7.32 -1.23
N ALA A 208 -2.45 8.51 -1.10
CA ALA A 208 -2.00 9.52 -0.14
C ALA A 208 -0.48 9.84 -0.23
N GLY A 209 0.10 9.79 -1.44
CA GLY A 209 1.52 10.10 -1.66
C GLY A 209 1.80 11.60 -1.67
N PRO A 210 3.00 12.04 -1.22
CA PRO A 210 3.40 13.43 -1.22
C PRO A 210 3.85 13.88 -2.62
N THR A 211 3.18 14.88 -3.19
CA THR A 211 3.46 15.46 -4.52
C THR A 211 3.88 16.91 -4.49
N ALA A 212 3.72 17.63 -3.36
CA ALA A 212 3.92 19.07 -3.24
C ALA A 212 5.32 19.58 -3.66
N GLY A 213 6.32 18.69 -3.72
CA GLY A 213 7.68 19.02 -4.16
C GLY A 213 7.88 18.99 -5.68
N PHE A 214 6.89 18.52 -6.45
CA PHE A 214 7.02 18.31 -7.89
C PHE A 214 6.34 19.42 -8.71
N THR A 215 6.94 19.75 -9.83
CA THR A 215 6.39 20.68 -10.81
C THR A 215 5.69 19.92 -11.94
N ALA A 216 4.89 20.62 -12.76
CA ALA A 216 4.28 20.03 -13.95
C ALA A 216 5.33 19.41 -14.91
N ASP A 217 6.53 19.98 -14.98
CA ASP A 217 7.59 19.44 -15.85
C ASP A 217 8.12 18.07 -15.38
N PHE A 218 8.06 17.79 -14.09
CA PHE A 218 8.38 16.44 -13.57
C PHE A 218 7.43 15.39 -14.16
N PHE A 219 6.13 15.68 -14.21
CA PHE A 219 5.11 14.75 -14.70
C PHE A 219 5.06 14.61 -16.23
N LYS A 220 5.67 15.52 -16.98
CA LYS A 220 5.75 15.45 -18.46
C LYS A 220 6.74 14.40 -18.98
N THR A 221 7.51 13.75 -18.12
CA THR A 221 8.50 12.73 -18.55
C THR A 221 7.86 11.41 -18.97
N SER A 222 6.58 11.22 -18.65
CA SER A 222 5.80 10.02 -18.98
C SER A 222 4.33 10.42 -19.17
N ASP A 223 3.65 9.81 -20.13
CA ASP A 223 2.24 10.05 -20.48
C ASP A 223 1.31 8.92 -19.99
N ILE A 224 1.81 8.03 -19.14
CA ILE A 224 1.03 6.90 -18.62
C ILE A 224 -0.13 7.35 -17.72
N PRO A 225 -1.23 6.60 -17.65
CA PRO A 225 -2.32 6.86 -16.72
C PRO A 225 -1.84 6.88 -15.26
N PHE A 226 -2.23 7.93 -14.54
CA PHE A 226 -1.91 8.08 -13.12
C PHE A 226 -3.17 8.31 -12.29
N LEU A 227 -3.32 7.56 -11.21
CA LEU A 227 -4.42 7.70 -10.26
C LEU A 227 -3.88 8.14 -8.90
N MET A 228 -4.37 9.28 -8.40
CA MET A 228 -4.21 9.66 -7.00
C MET A 228 -5.49 9.30 -6.23
N ILE A 229 -5.33 8.61 -5.10
CA ILE A 229 -6.41 8.36 -4.14
C ILE A 229 -6.01 9.01 -2.82
N ALA A 230 -6.85 9.89 -2.26
CA ALA A 230 -6.51 10.60 -1.03
C ALA A 230 -7.74 10.90 -0.16
N GLY A 231 -7.53 10.97 1.14
CA GLY A 231 -8.54 11.39 2.10
C GLY A 231 -8.60 12.91 2.22
N SER A 232 -9.80 13.49 2.24
CA SER A 232 -9.95 14.96 2.37
C SER A 232 -9.57 15.50 3.76
N LEU A 233 -9.39 14.64 4.75
CA LEU A 233 -8.92 14.96 6.10
C LEU A 233 -7.56 14.32 6.40
N ASP A 234 -6.72 14.18 5.38
CA ASP A 234 -5.34 13.74 5.56
C ASP A 234 -4.52 14.85 6.24
N TYR A 235 -4.10 14.60 7.48
CA TYR A 235 -3.29 15.54 8.27
C TYR A 235 -1.78 15.29 8.16
N LEU A 236 -1.35 14.15 7.60
CA LEU A 236 0.06 13.85 7.38
C LEU A 236 0.55 14.39 6.04
N ILE A 237 -0.23 14.14 5.00
CA ILE A 237 0.04 14.63 3.63
C ILE A 237 -1.11 15.55 3.26
N ASN A 238 -0.91 16.86 3.42
CA ASN A 238 -1.95 17.86 3.20
C ASN A 238 -2.64 17.68 1.84
N PHE A 239 -3.96 17.47 1.85
CA PHE A 239 -4.74 17.16 0.67
C PHE A 239 -4.63 18.24 -0.42
N GLU A 240 -4.78 19.52 -0.04
CA GLU A 240 -4.80 20.64 -0.98
C GLU A 240 -3.43 20.87 -1.65
N ALA A 241 -2.33 20.68 -0.90
CA ALA A 241 -0.99 20.87 -1.41
C ALA A 241 -0.47 19.67 -2.22
N ASN A 242 -1.10 18.51 -2.12
CA ASN A 242 -0.67 17.27 -2.76
C ASN A 242 -1.74 16.75 -3.72
N ALA A 243 -2.69 15.98 -3.25
CA ALA A 243 -3.64 15.25 -4.09
C ALA A 243 -4.51 16.16 -4.98
N ALA A 244 -5.00 17.28 -4.45
CA ALA A 244 -5.87 18.20 -5.16
C ALA A 244 -5.19 18.83 -6.38
N THR A 245 -3.87 18.84 -6.44
CA THR A 245 -3.10 19.43 -7.56
C THR A 245 -2.97 18.49 -8.76
N ILE A 246 -3.13 17.19 -8.59
CA ILE A 246 -2.87 16.16 -9.61
C ILE A 246 -3.62 16.39 -10.92
N PRO A 247 -4.93 16.71 -10.95
CA PRO A 247 -5.63 16.94 -12.22
C PRO A 247 -5.08 18.11 -13.05
N ASN A 248 -4.32 19.01 -12.43
CA ASN A 248 -3.68 20.16 -13.08
C ASN A 248 -2.20 19.91 -13.42
N LEU A 249 -1.55 18.96 -12.76
CA LEU A 249 -0.12 18.68 -12.92
C LEU A 249 0.14 17.51 -13.88
N VAL A 250 -0.75 16.52 -13.92
CA VAL A 250 -0.57 15.27 -14.68
C VAL A 250 -1.61 15.21 -15.79
N GLU A 251 -1.18 15.19 -17.05
CA GLU A 251 -2.06 15.22 -18.22
C GLU A 251 -3.07 14.06 -18.21
N ASN A 252 -2.62 12.83 -17.94
CA ASN A 252 -3.46 11.65 -17.79
C ASN A 252 -3.72 11.31 -16.32
N GLY A 253 -3.80 12.34 -15.47
CA GLY A 253 -3.99 12.22 -14.03
C GLY A 253 -5.46 12.24 -13.64
N ALA A 254 -5.84 11.29 -12.76
CA ALA A 254 -7.16 11.25 -12.11
C ALA A 254 -7.01 11.34 -10.60
N LEU A 255 -8.01 11.93 -9.94
CA LEU A 255 -8.10 12.03 -8.48
C LEU A 255 -9.38 11.39 -7.98
N VAL A 256 -9.23 10.47 -7.03
CA VAL A 256 -10.34 9.95 -6.22
C VAL A 256 -10.19 10.49 -4.80
N THR A 257 -11.17 11.27 -4.36
CA THR A 257 -11.21 11.84 -3.01
C THR A 257 -12.14 11.03 -2.12
N ILE A 258 -11.60 10.50 -1.01
CA ILE A 258 -12.39 9.88 0.05
C ILE A 258 -12.83 10.98 1.02
N ALA A 259 -14.10 11.39 0.93
CA ALA A 259 -14.65 12.43 1.79
C ALA A 259 -14.58 12.02 3.27
N GLY A 260 -13.96 12.85 4.10
CA GLY A 260 -13.71 12.56 5.52
C GLY A 260 -12.63 11.49 5.78
N GLY A 261 -12.00 10.95 4.73
CA GLY A 261 -10.90 10.00 4.86
C GLY A 261 -9.65 10.66 5.47
N THR A 262 -8.92 9.90 6.27
CA THR A 262 -7.66 10.31 6.90
C THR A 262 -6.50 9.52 6.29
N HIS A 263 -5.27 9.94 6.54
CA HIS A 263 -4.07 9.24 6.03
C HIS A 263 -4.04 7.78 6.48
N LEU A 264 -4.08 7.55 7.78
CA LEU A 264 -4.02 6.21 8.36
C LEU A 264 -5.27 5.37 8.10
N GLY A 265 -6.35 5.99 7.59
CA GLY A 265 -7.58 5.28 7.20
C GLY A 265 -7.38 4.29 6.04
N PHE A 266 -6.32 4.43 5.26
CA PHE A 266 -5.98 3.48 4.18
C PHE A 266 -5.23 2.25 4.67
N ALA A 267 -4.58 2.31 5.83
CA ALA A 267 -3.82 1.17 6.35
C ALA A 267 -4.72 -0.02 6.68
N GLY A 268 -4.31 -1.23 6.35
CA GLY A 268 -5.08 -2.45 6.62
C GLY A 268 -5.43 -2.69 8.09
N VAL A 269 -4.70 -2.02 9.00
CA VAL A 269 -4.98 -2.04 10.45
C VAL A 269 -5.95 -0.94 10.90
N ALA A 270 -6.43 -0.08 10.00
CA ALA A 270 -7.29 1.05 10.36
C ALA A 270 -8.59 0.61 11.02
N ASP A 271 -9.19 -0.48 10.57
CA ASP A 271 -10.36 -1.09 11.18
C ASP A 271 -9.99 -2.45 11.84
N PRO A 272 -10.29 -2.66 13.10
CA PRO A 272 -11.08 -1.80 14.01
C PRO A 272 -10.25 -0.78 14.81
N MET A 273 -8.91 -0.75 14.66
CA MET A 273 -8.00 -0.02 15.56
C MET A 273 -8.32 1.47 15.66
N PHE A 274 -8.59 2.13 14.52
CA PHE A 274 -8.78 3.59 14.47
C PHE A 274 -10.25 4.01 14.41
N ARG A 275 -11.19 3.06 14.35
CA ARG A 275 -12.64 3.34 14.21
C ARG A 275 -13.19 4.34 15.21
N PHE A 276 -12.71 4.31 16.44
CA PHE A 276 -13.18 5.17 17.52
C PHE A 276 -12.26 6.38 17.76
N MET A 277 -11.23 6.56 16.96
CA MET A 277 -10.33 7.70 17.06
C MET A 277 -10.85 8.87 16.23
N ARG A 278 -10.96 10.04 16.86
CA ARG A 278 -11.37 11.26 16.16
C ARG A 278 -10.34 11.75 15.14
N HIS A 279 -9.06 11.55 15.45
CA HIS A 279 -7.92 11.97 14.63
C HIS A 279 -6.85 10.86 14.61
N PRO A 280 -7.02 9.78 13.84
CA PRO A 280 -6.08 8.67 13.82
C PRO A 280 -4.68 9.11 13.32
N ASP A 281 -4.59 10.10 12.46
CA ASP A 281 -3.33 10.61 11.91
C ASP A 281 -2.39 11.22 12.96
N SER A 282 -2.90 11.54 14.16
CA SER A 282 -2.05 11.98 15.28
C SER A 282 -1.01 10.94 15.69
N LEU A 283 -1.30 9.65 15.49
CA LEU A 283 -0.35 8.56 15.71
C LEU A 283 0.79 8.58 14.70
N GLY A 284 0.46 8.86 13.43
CA GLY A 284 1.46 8.99 12.37
C GLY A 284 2.38 10.19 12.56
N CYS A 285 1.85 11.33 13.00
CA CYS A 285 2.67 12.50 13.32
C CYS A 285 3.73 12.19 14.39
N ALA A 286 3.37 11.44 15.43
CA ALA A 286 4.33 11.03 16.46
C ALA A 286 5.45 10.13 15.91
N ALA A 287 5.11 9.23 14.97
CA ALA A 287 6.09 8.32 14.34
C ALA A 287 7.04 9.04 13.37
N VAL A 288 6.58 10.08 12.69
CA VAL A 288 7.40 10.87 11.74
C VAL A 288 8.33 11.83 12.47
N LEU A 289 7.97 12.30 13.66
CA LEU A 289 8.73 13.27 14.44
C LEU A 289 9.72 12.62 15.44
N ALA A 290 9.66 11.31 15.65
CA ALA A 290 10.55 10.55 16.54
C ALA A 290 11.82 10.05 15.83
#